data_1842dd797c468406c02d8e684a7f0212
#
_entry.id   1842dd797c468406c02d8e684a7f0212
#
_cell.length_a   1.000
_cell.length_b   1.000
_cell.length_c   1.000
_cell.angle_alpha   90.00
_cell.angle_beta   90.00
_cell.angle_gamma   90.00
#
_symmetry.space_group_name_H-M   'P 1'
#
loop_
_entity.id
_entity.type
_entity.pdbx_description
1 polymer ?
#
loop_
_entity_poly.entity_id
_entity_poly.type
_entity_poly.pdbx_seq_one_letter_code
_entity_poly.pdbx_strand_id
1 'polypeptide(L)'
;MKENITKNKLFWILNISGWVLLFLLYQILYYRDSINDLSKIASLFISYFTGFFISLVLRSSYKKLNYFSKPIPQILITILIGSLLLANIWFWVDVGLTHLLGFSSQVFATLNTNRYLSYIWSNSFVLFAWSSLYFGIKFWYQFQTQLKKTEEAESMAQKAQLQMLRYQLNPHFLFNSLNSIRALVEEDKKRAKEMITELSEFLRYSLLSKNNSNVSFKEELEAIQHYLAIEKTRFEENLIIEYDINPNAENFPVLSFLIHPIIENAIKYGMQTSPKPLKIKIDAIVVNNKFILKINNSGRWIERNSDSFNANGTGTGLENVKRRLENGFPNKSKFFIDKNDDSVSVNIEIEI
;
A
#
# COMPACT_ATOMS: atom_id res chain seq x y z
N MET A 1 -8.64 20.49 -0.20
CA MET A 1 -9.38 21.78 -0.05
C MET A 1 -10.77 21.73 -0.69
N LYS A 2 -10.94 21.33 -1.95
CA LYS A 2 -12.26 21.19 -2.63
C LYS A 2 -13.24 20.25 -1.90
N GLU A 3 -12.79 19.15 -1.35
CA GLU A 3 -13.63 18.15 -0.65
C GLU A 3 -14.24 18.69 0.66
N ASN A 4 -13.49 19.49 1.41
CA ASN A 4 -14.00 20.13 2.64
C ASN A 4 -15.04 21.23 2.35
N ILE A 5 -14.93 21.92 1.22
CA ILE A 5 -15.91 22.93 0.78
C ILE A 5 -17.23 22.24 0.43
N THR A 6 -17.17 21.08 -0.25
CA THR A 6 -18.35 20.30 -0.64
C THR A 6 -19.07 19.71 0.60
N LYS A 7 -18.33 19.19 1.58
CA LYS A 7 -18.87 18.66 2.85
C LYS A 7 -19.57 19.73 3.68
N ASN A 8 -19.00 20.94 3.74
CA ASN A 8 -19.64 22.07 4.43
C ASN A 8 -20.92 22.55 3.71
N LYS A 9 -20.90 22.64 2.38
CA LYS A 9 -22.10 23.01 1.60
C LYS A 9 -23.22 22.00 1.80
N LEU A 10 -22.93 20.71 1.73
CA LEU A 10 -23.93 19.67 1.95
C LEU A 10 -24.56 19.74 3.35
N PHE A 11 -23.74 19.97 4.38
CA PHE A 11 -24.26 20.17 5.73
C PHE A 11 -25.27 21.31 5.79
N TRP A 12 -24.96 22.48 5.23
CA TRP A 12 -25.84 23.63 5.26
C TRP A 12 -27.16 23.37 4.51
N ILE A 13 -27.08 22.74 3.36
CA ILE A 13 -28.27 22.37 2.57
C ILE A 13 -29.16 21.44 3.40
N LEU A 14 -28.62 20.34 3.94
CA LEU A 14 -29.37 19.37 4.73
C LEU A 14 -29.92 19.96 6.03
N ASN A 15 -29.15 20.81 6.70
CA ASN A 15 -29.60 21.43 7.95
C ASN A 15 -30.75 22.40 7.72
N ILE A 16 -30.60 23.31 6.77
CA ILE A 16 -31.66 24.29 6.46
C ILE A 16 -32.91 23.60 5.92
N SER A 17 -32.77 22.70 4.94
CA SER A 17 -33.92 21.98 4.38
C SER A 17 -34.62 21.10 5.41
N GLY A 18 -33.87 20.46 6.31
CA GLY A 18 -34.42 19.64 7.38
C GLY A 18 -35.28 20.46 8.35
N TRP A 19 -34.79 21.62 8.80
CA TRP A 19 -35.56 22.48 9.71
C TRP A 19 -36.79 23.12 9.03
N VAL A 20 -36.66 23.51 7.77
CA VAL A 20 -37.80 24.01 6.97
C VAL A 20 -38.86 22.91 6.77
N LEU A 21 -38.41 21.70 6.46
CA LEU A 21 -39.33 20.55 6.30
C LEU A 21 -40.05 20.24 7.60
N LEU A 22 -39.38 20.23 8.75
CA LEU A 22 -39.97 19.99 10.05
C LEU A 22 -41.01 21.07 10.38
N PHE A 23 -40.70 22.35 10.14
CA PHE A 23 -41.66 23.45 10.33
C PHE A 23 -42.93 23.24 9.47
N LEU A 24 -42.76 22.94 8.18
CA LEU A 24 -43.88 22.73 7.25
C LEU A 24 -44.73 21.52 7.64
N LEU A 25 -44.09 20.39 8.00
CA LEU A 25 -44.80 19.18 8.44
C LEU A 25 -45.60 19.43 9.71
N TYR A 26 -45.00 20.12 10.70
CA TYR A 26 -45.69 20.39 11.96
C TYR A 26 -46.85 21.36 11.74
N GLN A 27 -46.69 22.37 10.90
CA GLN A 27 -47.76 23.28 10.49
C GLN A 27 -48.93 22.53 9.86
N ILE A 28 -48.70 21.62 8.95
CA ILE A 28 -49.72 20.85 8.25
C ILE A 28 -50.43 19.87 9.21
N LEU A 29 -49.70 19.18 10.07
CA LEU A 29 -50.23 18.11 10.90
C LEU A 29 -50.99 18.62 12.11
N TYR A 30 -50.54 19.71 12.75
CA TYR A 30 -51.06 20.17 14.04
C TYR A 30 -51.75 21.52 14.02
N TYR A 31 -51.48 22.35 13.01
CA TYR A 31 -52.00 23.73 12.93
C TYR A 31 -52.78 24.01 11.64
N ARG A 32 -53.26 22.96 10.99
CA ARG A 32 -54.04 23.09 9.74
C ARG A 32 -55.26 24.05 9.90
N ASP A 33 -55.99 23.92 10.98
CA ASP A 33 -57.20 24.72 11.28
C ASP A 33 -56.82 26.09 11.84
N SER A 34 -55.58 26.39 12.09
CA SER A 34 -55.07 27.66 12.65
C SER A 34 -54.22 28.45 11.65
N ILE A 35 -54.32 28.18 10.35
CA ILE A 35 -53.57 28.87 9.30
C ILE A 35 -53.81 30.36 9.29
N ASN A 36 -55.00 30.82 9.75
CA ASN A 36 -55.36 32.22 9.84
C ASN A 36 -54.94 32.90 11.16
N ASP A 37 -54.37 32.16 12.09
CA ASP A 37 -53.90 32.68 13.38
C ASP A 37 -52.38 33.02 13.30
N LEU A 38 -52.12 34.26 12.96
CA LEU A 38 -50.75 34.78 12.76
C LEU A 38 -49.86 34.55 14.03
N SER A 39 -50.48 34.65 15.23
CA SER A 39 -49.74 34.49 16.48
C SER A 39 -49.21 33.04 16.69
N LYS A 40 -50.02 32.06 16.33
CA LYS A 40 -49.64 30.66 16.39
C LYS A 40 -48.56 30.30 15.35
N ILE A 41 -48.70 30.83 14.12
CA ILE A 41 -47.69 30.63 13.10
C ILE A 41 -46.38 31.27 13.51
N ALA A 42 -46.42 32.50 14.05
CA ALA A 42 -45.23 33.19 14.53
C ALA A 42 -44.54 32.46 15.68
N SER A 43 -45.28 31.98 16.66
CA SER A 43 -44.70 31.21 17.75
C SER A 43 -44.08 29.89 17.31
N LEU A 44 -44.69 29.19 16.35
CA LEU A 44 -44.15 27.99 15.74
C LEU A 44 -42.83 28.30 14.97
N PHE A 45 -42.83 29.37 14.20
CA PHE A 45 -41.63 29.80 13.50
C PHE A 45 -40.48 30.12 14.45
N ILE A 46 -40.74 30.86 15.52
CA ILE A 46 -39.76 31.17 16.57
C ILE A 46 -39.18 29.89 17.14
N SER A 47 -40.02 28.90 17.45
CA SER A 47 -39.60 27.64 18.04
C SER A 47 -38.63 26.88 17.11
N TYR A 48 -38.97 26.68 15.84
CA TYR A 48 -38.11 25.99 14.90
C TYR A 48 -36.83 26.77 14.53
N PHE A 49 -36.92 28.12 14.54
CA PHE A 49 -35.76 29.00 14.37
C PHE A 49 -34.78 28.85 15.55
N THR A 50 -35.27 28.82 16.78
CA THR A 50 -34.48 28.54 17.99
C THR A 50 -33.82 27.15 17.89
N GLY A 51 -34.57 26.12 17.50
CA GLY A 51 -34.06 24.76 17.30
C GLY A 51 -32.93 24.69 16.26
N PHE A 52 -33.07 25.44 15.16
CA PHE A 52 -32.00 25.56 14.16
C PHE A 52 -30.70 26.09 14.79
N PHE A 53 -30.75 27.17 15.57
CA PHE A 53 -29.54 27.70 16.21
C PHE A 53 -28.93 26.72 17.24
N ILE A 54 -29.78 26.04 18.02
CA ILE A 54 -29.35 25.02 18.97
C ILE A 54 -28.63 23.87 18.23
N SER A 55 -29.10 23.47 17.06
CA SER A 55 -28.42 22.47 16.23
C SER A 55 -27.02 22.92 15.79
N LEU A 56 -26.79 24.21 15.56
CA LEU A 56 -25.47 24.76 15.26
C LEU A 56 -24.54 24.75 16.49
N VAL A 57 -25.09 24.98 17.68
CA VAL A 57 -24.34 24.85 18.95
C VAL A 57 -23.91 23.40 19.15
N LEU A 58 -24.81 22.43 18.96
CA LEU A 58 -24.49 21.00 18.99
C LEU A 58 -23.37 20.66 18.03
N ARG A 59 -23.50 21.09 16.77
CA ARG A 59 -22.45 20.87 15.75
C ARG A 59 -21.10 21.43 16.18
N SER A 60 -21.08 22.65 16.74
CA SER A 60 -19.85 23.28 17.21
C SER A 60 -19.22 22.47 18.34
N SER A 61 -20.01 22.02 19.31
CA SER A 61 -19.59 21.18 20.42
C SER A 61 -19.01 19.84 19.93
N TYR A 62 -19.71 19.17 19.00
CA TYR A 62 -19.23 17.91 18.41
C TYR A 62 -17.91 18.06 17.66
N LYS A 63 -17.68 19.19 16.98
CA LYS A 63 -16.41 19.47 16.34
C LYS A 63 -15.29 19.73 17.33
N LYS A 64 -15.52 20.58 18.35
CA LYS A 64 -14.49 20.95 19.34
C LYS A 64 -14.04 19.76 20.18
N LEU A 65 -14.96 18.88 20.55
CA LEU A 65 -14.67 17.73 21.44
C LEU A 65 -14.15 16.50 20.68
N ASN A 66 -13.94 16.63 19.37
CA ASN A 66 -13.41 15.57 18.51
C ASN A 66 -14.05 14.19 18.73
N TYR A 67 -15.40 14.16 18.81
CA TYR A 67 -16.17 12.95 19.15
C TYR A 67 -15.95 11.78 18.21
N PHE A 68 -15.46 12.02 16.98
CA PHE A 68 -15.20 10.97 15.98
C PHE A 68 -14.06 10.01 16.36
N SER A 69 -13.21 10.38 17.30
CA SER A 69 -12.17 9.50 17.85
C SER A 69 -12.61 8.71 19.08
N LYS A 70 -13.87 8.92 19.55
CA LYS A 70 -14.38 8.30 20.77
C LYS A 70 -15.16 7.01 20.46
N PRO A 71 -15.21 6.05 21.42
CA PRO A 71 -16.02 4.86 21.28
C PRO A 71 -17.52 5.18 21.16
N ILE A 72 -18.22 4.38 20.35
CA ILE A 72 -19.66 4.55 20.07
C ILE A 72 -20.53 4.75 21.33
N PRO A 73 -20.36 3.98 22.43
CA PRO A 73 -21.15 4.19 23.64
C PRO A 73 -21.02 5.60 24.22
N GLN A 74 -19.82 6.18 24.22
CA GLN A 74 -19.61 7.54 24.70
C GLN A 74 -20.31 8.58 23.82
N ILE A 75 -20.34 8.35 22.50
CA ILE A 75 -21.06 9.21 21.56
C ILE A 75 -22.56 9.17 21.84
N LEU A 76 -23.11 7.97 21.99
CA LEU A 76 -24.57 7.79 22.31
C LEU A 76 -24.97 8.46 23.62
N ILE A 77 -24.20 8.26 24.69
CA ILE A 77 -24.45 8.91 25.99
C ILE A 77 -24.39 10.43 25.84
N THR A 78 -23.44 10.94 25.11
CA THR A 78 -23.30 12.40 24.90
C THR A 78 -24.45 12.97 24.07
N ILE A 79 -24.91 12.26 23.04
CA ILE A 79 -26.09 12.66 22.27
C ILE A 79 -27.32 12.71 23.16
N LEU A 80 -27.54 11.68 24.00
CA LEU A 80 -28.67 11.58 24.86
C LEU A 80 -28.69 12.72 25.90
N ILE A 81 -27.61 12.88 26.66
CA ILE A 81 -27.50 13.91 27.70
C ILE A 81 -27.53 15.31 27.06
N GLY A 82 -26.80 15.51 25.97
CA GLY A 82 -26.77 16.79 25.26
C GLY A 82 -28.13 17.21 24.71
N SER A 83 -28.89 16.25 24.17
CA SER A 83 -30.25 16.51 23.67
C SER A 83 -31.20 16.90 24.80
N LEU A 84 -31.14 16.23 25.96
CA LEU A 84 -31.96 16.56 27.13
C LEU A 84 -31.61 17.96 27.68
N LEU A 85 -30.35 18.26 27.87
CA LEU A 85 -29.91 19.56 28.40
C LEU A 85 -30.29 20.71 27.46
N LEU A 86 -30.04 20.55 26.17
CA LEU A 86 -30.32 21.59 25.19
C LEU A 86 -31.83 21.73 24.90
N ALA A 87 -32.60 20.67 25.05
CA ALA A 87 -34.05 20.77 24.98
C ALA A 87 -34.63 21.66 26.08
N ASN A 88 -34.06 21.61 27.31
CA ASN A 88 -34.42 22.52 28.40
C ASN A 88 -34.09 23.98 28.03
N ILE A 89 -32.90 24.22 27.49
CA ILE A 89 -32.51 25.56 27.06
C ILE A 89 -33.43 26.04 25.92
N TRP A 90 -33.75 25.16 24.98
CA TRP A 90 -34.68 25.44 23.90
C TRP A 90 -36.05 25.91 24.43
N PHE A 91 -36.60 25.15 25.33
CA PHE A 91 -37.90 25.49 25.95
C PHE A 91 -37.90 26.90 26.56
N TRP A 92 -36.91 27.21 27.41
CA TRP A 92 -36.87 28.52 28.07
C TRP A 92 -36.60 29.68 27.15
N VAL A 93 -35.77 29.48 26.13
CA VAL A 93 -35.50 30.48 25.09
C VAL A 93 -36.77 30.74 24.27
N ASP A 94 -37.47 29.68 23.89
CA ASP A 94 -38.70 29.74 23.11
C ASP A 94 -39.80 30.48 23.87
N VAL A 95 -40.03 30.11 25.12
CA VAL A 95 -41.00 30.78 26.03
C VAL A 95 -40.61 32.24 26.23
N GLY A 96 -39.33 32.56 26.44
CA GLY A 96 -38.86 33.94 26.61
C GLY A 96 -39.06 34.79 25.36
N LEU A 97 -38.70 34.26 24.17
CA LEU A 97 -38.86 34.99 22.92
C LEU A 97 -40.33 35.21 22.53
N THR A 98 -41.19 34.19 22.69
CA THR A 98 -42.61 34.30 22.39
C THR A 98 -43.31 35.29 23.32
N HIS A 99 -42.91 35.35 24.59
CA HIS A 99 -43.40 36.33 25.56
C HIS A 99 -42.93 37.77 25.20
N LEU A 100 -41.63 37.94 24.93
CA LEU A 100 -41.02 39.23 24.59
C LEU A 100 -41.65 39.86 23.35
N LEU A 101 -42.01 39.02 22.38
CA LEU A 101 -42.60 39.46 21.10
C LEU A 101 -44.13 39.58 21.15
N GLY A 102 -44.75 39.31 22.31
CA GLY A 102 -46.18 39.47 22.51
C GLY A 102 -47.08 38.38 21.89
N PHE A 103 -46.46 37.28 21.40
CA PHE A 103 -47.18 36.17 20.77
C PHE A 103 -47.77 35.17 21.76
N SER A 104 -47.50 35.30 23.10
CA SER A 104 -47.86 34.28 24.09
C SER A 104 -48.19 34.89 25.44
N SER A 105 -49.36 35.53 25.56
CA SER A 105 -49.89 35.91 26.88
C SER A 105 -50.39 34.71 27.71
N GLN A 106 -50.65 33.56 27.09
CA GLN A 106 -51.26 32.40 27.71
C GLN A 106 -50.29 31.26 28.10
N VAL A 107 -49.05 31.25 27.61
CA VAL A 107 -48.11 30.13 27.87
C VAL A 107 -47.79 30.00 29.36
N PHE A 108 -47.51 31.09 30.04
CA PHE A 108 -47.26 31.08 31.49
C PHE A 108 -48.47 30.71 32.30
N ALA A 109 -49.68 31.17 31.91
CA ALA A 109 -50.90 30.89 32.62
C ALA A 109 -51.35 29.43 32.52
N THR A 110 -50.93 28.72 31.49
CA THR A 110 -51.31 27.31 31.25
C THR A 110 -50.13 26.33 31.44
N LEU A 111 -48.98 26.81 31.88
CA LEU A 111 -47.81 25.99 32.10
C LEU A 111 -48.04 25.11 33.32
N ASN A 112 -48.12 23.81 33.10
CA ASN A 112 -48.12 22.79 34.15
C ASN A 112 -47.03 21.77 33.91
N THR A 113 -46.72 20.96 34.92
CA THR A 113 -45.62 19.97 34.85
C THR A 113 -45.74 19.03 33.64
N ASN A 114 -46.95 18.58 33.32
CA ASN A 114 -47.18 17.66 32.22
C ASN A 114 -46.88 18.32 30.84
N ARG A 115 -47.27 19.55 30.63
CA ARG A 115 -46.96 20.31 29.40
C ARG A 115 -45.46 20.57 29.28
N TYR A 116 -44.81 21.00 30.35
CA TYR A 116 -43.36 21.17 30.38
C TYR A 116 -42.65 19.88 30.02
N LEU A 117 -42.96 18.76 30.67
CA LEU A 117 -42.32 17.46 30.33
C LEU A 117 -42.58 17.04 28.88
N SER A 118 -43.78 17.27 28.36
CA SER A 118 -44.11 16.97 26.98
C SER A 118 -43.25 17.77 25.99
N TYR A 119 -43.04 19.06 26.25
CA TYR A 119 -42.15 19.90 25.41
C TYR A 119 -40.70 19.44 25.48
N ILE A 120 -40.19 19.18 26.69
CA ILE A 120 -38.82 18.69 26.86
C ILE A 120 -38.62 17.37 26.12
N TRP A 121 -39.56 16.44 26.24
CA TRP A 121 -39.53 15.15 25.57
C TRP A 121 -39.52 15.31 24.04
N SER A 122 -40.44 16.11 23.49
CA SER A 122 -40.52 16.36 22.05
C SER A 122 -39.26 17.02 21.50
N ASN A 123 -38.79 18.09 22.13
CA ASN A 123 -37.60 18.81 21.69
C ASN A 123 -36.32 17.94 21.81
N SER A 124 -36.24 17.12 22.91
CA SER A 124 -35.13 16.17 23.07
C SER A 124 -35.10 15.15 21.95
N PHE A 125 -36.26 14.62 21.55
CA PHE A 125 -36.38 13.66 20.47
C PHE A 125 -35.92 14.27 19.12
N VAL A 126 -36.31 15.51 18.82
CA VAL A 126 -35.89 16.21 17.62
C VAL A 126 -34.39 16.41 17.60
N LEU A 127 -33.77 16.85 18.71
CA LEU A 127 -32.32 17.04 18.82
C LEU A 127 -31.57 15.71 18.77
N PHE A 128 -32.11 14.68 19.37
CA PHE A 128 -31.57 13.32 19.32
C PHE A 128 -31.58 12.78 17.86
N ALA A 129 -32.72 12.90 17.18
CA ALA A 129 -32.83 12.50 15.76
C ALA A 129 -31.86 13.27 14.86
N TRP A 130 -31.80 14.59 15.07
CA TRP A 130 -30.85 15.45 14.34
C TRP A 130 -29.39 15.02 14.57
N SER A 131 -29.00 14.78 15.81
CA SER A 131 -27.66 14.33 16.19
C SER A 131 -27.32 12.97 15.59
N SER A 132 -28.27 12.04 15.63
CA SER A 132 -28.13 10.70 15.06
C SER A 132 -27.91 10.76 13.55
N LEU A 133 -28.68 11.59 12.84
CA LEU A 133 -28.50 11.83 11.40
C LEU A 133 -27.15 12.48 11.11
N TYR A 134 -26.75 13.47 11.90
CA TYR A 134 -25.45 14.14 11.76
C TYR A 134 -24.29 13.15 11.89
N PHE A 135 -24.28 12.31 12.93
CA PHE A 135 -23.25 11.29 13.11
C PHE A 135 -23.33 10.19 12.06
N GLY A 136 -24.53 9.73 11.70
CA GLY A 136 -24.75 8.72 10.67
C GLY A 136 -24.14 9.14 9.32
N ILE A 137 -24.45 10.36 8.86
CA ILE A 137 -23.88 10.92 7.63
C ILE A 137 -22.35 11.03 7.73
N LYS A 138 -21.84 11.48 8.88
CA LYS A 138 -20.40 11.62 9.10
C LYS A 138 -19.67 10.27 9.08
N PHE A 139 -20.19 9.26 9.77
CA PHE A 139 -19.62 7.91 9.78
C PHE A 139 -19.68 7.28 8.39
N TRP A 140 -20.77 7.47 7.66
CA TRP A 140 -20.88 7.02 6.27
C TRP A 140 -19.75 7.60 5.40
N TYR A 141 -19.53 8.91 5.49
CA TYR A 141 -18.45 9.54 4.74
C TYR A 141 -17.05 9.06 5.14
N GLN A 142 -16.81 8.85 6.44
CA GLN A 142 -15.53 8.31 6.91
C GLN A 142 -15.32 6.88 6.42
N PHE A 143 -16.36 6.06 6.48
CA PHE A 143 -16.32 4.68 6.01
C PHE A 143 -15.99 4.61 4.50
N GLN A 144 -16.68 5.39 3.68
CA GLN A 144 -16.40 5.49 2.24
C GLN A 144 -14.97 5.97 1.96
N THR A 145 -14.51 6.95 2.70
CA THR A 145 -13.13 7.45 2.54
C THR A 145 -12.10 6.38 2.93
N GLN A 146 -12.37 5.61 3.97
CA GLN A 146 -11.48 4.53 4.41
C GLN A 146 -11.46 3.37 3.40
N LEU A 147 -12.62 2.95 2.89
CA LEU A 147 -12.71 1.95 1.83
C LEU A 147 -11.85 2.34 0.63
N LYS A 148 -12.02 3.57 0.14
CA LYS A 148 -11.26 4.08 -1.00
C LYS A 148 -9.74 4.08 -0.76
N LYS A 149 -9.30 4.46 0.44
CA LYS A 149 -7.87 4.40 0.81
C LYS A 149 -7.34 2.97 0.84
N THR A 150 -8.14 2.01 1.31
CA THR A 150 -7.77 0.59 1.32
C THR A 150 -7.61 0.07 -0.11
N GLU A 151 -8.57 0.35 -0.99
CA GLU A 151 -8.51 -0.05 -2.41
C GLU A 151 -7.28 0.57 -3.13
N GLU A 152 -7.00 1.86 -2.87
CA GLU A 152 -5.80 2.53 -3.42
C GLU A 152 -4.51 1.89 -2.91
N ALA A 153 -4.42 1.56 -1.62
CA ALA A 153 -3.26 0.90 -1.02
C ALA A 153 -3.05 -0.52 -1.58
N GLU A 154 -4.12 -1.30 -1.73
CA GLU A 154 -4.07 -2.63 -2.35
C GLU A 154 -3.62 -2.55 -3.82
N SER A 155 -4.17 -1.62 -4.59
CA SER A 155 -3.75 -1.38 -5.98
C SER A 155 -2.27 -0.99 -6.08
N MET A 156 -1.79 -0.13 -5.16
CA MET A 156 -0.37 0.23 -5.11
C MET A 156 0.51 -0.96 -4.73
N ALA A 157 0.08 -1.79 -3.77
CA ALA A 157 0.80 -3.00 -3.38
C ALA A 157 0.91 -4.00 -4.55
N GLN A 158 -0.20 -4.23 -5.27
CA GLN A 158 -0.21 -5.08 -6.47
C GLN A 158 0.72 -4.55 -7.58
N LYS A 159 0.68 -3.24 -7.85
CA LYS A 159 1.59 -2.61 -8.82
C LYS A 159 3.05 -2.76 -8.41
N ALA A 160 3.36 -2.55 -7.12
CA ALA A 160 4.71 -2.73 -6.60
C ALA A 160 5.17 -4.20 -6.72
N GLN A 161 4.31 -5.17 -6.44
CA GLN A 161 4.60 -6.60 -6.63
C GLN A 161 4.86 -6.94 -8.10
N LEU A 162 4.01 -6.45 -9.04
CA LEU A 162 4.22 -6.65 -10.47
C LEU A 162 5.52 -5.99 -10.95
N GLN A 163 5.85 -4.82 -10.43
CA GLN A 163 7.08 -4.13 -10.75
C GLN A 163 8.30 -4.87 -10.20
N MET A 164 8.23 -5.40 -8.98
CA MET A 164 9.26 -6.24 -8.37
C MET A 164 9.49 -7.51 -9.20
N LEU A 165 8.41 -8.17 -9.65
CA LEU A 165 8.48 -9.34 -10.52
C LEU A 165 9.16 -9.02 -11.87
N ARG A 166 8.85 -7.85 -12.46
CA ARG A 166 9.51 -7.38 -13.70
C ARG A 166 10.99 -7.08 -13.52
N TYR A 167 11.42 -6.60 -12.34
CA TYR A 167 12.83 -6.33 -12.07
C TYR A 167 13.65 -7.57 -11.75
N GLN A 168 13.01 -8.69 -11.39
CA GLN A 168 13.71 -9.97 -11.20
C GLN A 168 14.23 -10.58 -12.50
N LEU A 169 13.63 -10.21 -13.64
CA LEU A 169 14.09 -10.56 -14.97
C LEU A 169 14.86 -9.38 -15.54
N ASN A 170 16.16 -9.53 -15.82
CA ASN A 170 16.93 -8.49 -16.49
C ASN A 170 16.36 -8.22 -17.88
N PRO A 171 15.64 -7.07 -18.11
CA PRO A 171 14.97 -6.82 -19.40
C PRO A 171 15.98 -6.77 -20.55
N HIS A 172 17.18 -6.27 -20.30
CA HIS A 172 18.23 -6.17 -21.28
C HIS A 172 18.73 -7.56 -21.73
N PHE A 173 18.85 -8.50 -20.80
CA PHE A 173 19.16 -9.89 -21.14
C PHE A 173 18.07 -10.51 -22.02
N LEU A 174 16.79 -10.33 -21.68
CA LEU A 174 15.67 -10.85 -22.46
C LEU A 174 15.65 -10.27 -23.88
N PHE A 175 15.77 -8.95 -24.01
CA PHE A 175 15.80 -8.32 -25.34
C PHE A 175 16.97 -8.80 -26.20
N ASN A 176 18.15 -8.96 -25.60
CA ASN A 176 19.32 -9.46 -26.32
C ASN A 176 19.14 -10.94 -26.73
N SER A 177 18.61 -11.78 -25.85
CA SER A 177 18.32 -13.19 -26.15
C SER A 177 17.32 -13.33 -27.29
N LEU A 178 16.21 -12.55 -27.26
CA LEU A 178 15.19 -12.55 -28.33
C LEU A 178 15.78 -12.04 -29.66
N ASN A 179 16.64 -11.04 -29.64
CA ASN A 179 17.32 -10.58 -30.86
C ASN A 179 18.27 -11.63 -31.42
N SER A 180 19.02 -12.36 -30.59
CA SER A 180 19.87 -13.46 -31.02
C SER A 180 19.07 -14.63 -31.61
N ILE A 181 17.96 -14.99 -30.95
CA ILE A 181 17.01 -16.01 -31.49
C ILE A 181 16.51 -15.58 -32.86
N ARG A 182 16.10 -14.32 -33.04
CA ARG A 182 15.61 -13.80 -34.32
C ARG A 182 16.66 -13.94 -35.43
N ALA A 183 17.91 -13.62 -35.16
CA ALA A 183 19.01 -13.80 -36.14
C ALA A 183 19.20 -15.28 -36.48
N LEU A 184 19.23 -16.15 -35.44
CA LEU A 184 19.43 -17.59 -35.65
C LEU A 184 18.27 -18.27 -36.40
N VAL A 185 17.03 -17.76 -36.34
CA VAL A 185 15.92 -18.31 -37.14
C VAL A 185 16.20 -18.30 -38.63
N GLU A 186 16.94 -17.32 -39.12
CA GLU A 186 17.33 -17.20 -40.53
C GLU A 186 18.63 -17.97 -40.84
N GLU A 187 19.58 -18.02 -39.90
CA GLU A 187 20.90 -18.60 -40.08
C GLU A 187 20.97 -20.10 -39.75
N ASP A 188 20.47 -20.48 -38.58
CA ASP A 188 20.50 -21.85 -38.03
C ASP A 188 19.27 -22.16 -37.18
N LYS A 189 18.25 -22.73 -37.80
CA LYS A 189 17.00 -23.09 -37.15
C LYS A 189 17.16 -24.06 -35.98
N LYS A 190 18.20 -24.92 -35.98
CA LYS A 190 18.44 -25.86 -34.90
C LYS A 190 18.96 -25.13 -33.68
N ARG A 191 19.97 -24.28 -33.83
CA ARG A 191 20.49 -23.43 -32.74
C ARG A 191 19.42 -22.47 -32.21
N ALA A 192 18.54 -21.93 -33.07
CA ALA A 192 17.42 -21.11 -32.64
C ALA A 192 16.47 -21.87 -31.70
N LYS A 193 16.11 -23.12 -32.02
CA LYS A 193 15.27 -23.99 -31.18
C LYS A 193 15.95 -24.31 -29.84
N GLU A 194 17.22 -24.65 -29.86
CA GLU A 194 18.01 -24.91 -28.64
C GLU A 194 18.01 -23.67 -27.75
N MET A 195 18.28 -22.50 -28.29
CA MET A 195 18.30 -21.24 -27.52
C MET A 195 16.92 -20.89 -26.94
N ILE A 196 15.82 -21.18 -27.64
CA ILE A 196 14.46 -21.02 -27.10
C ILE A 196 14.22 -21.96 -25.90
N THR A 197 14.70 -23.20 -25.98
CA THR A 197 14.59 -24.18 -24.88
C THR A 197 15.37 -23.71 -23.67
N GLU A 198 16.65 -23.31 -23.86
CA GLU A 198 17.49 -22.79 -22.78
C GLU A 198 16.87 -21.57 -22.11
N LEU A 199 16.34 -20.64 -22.89
CA LEU A 199 15.66 -19.45 -22.36
C LEU A 199 14.39 -19.81 -21.58
N SER A 200 13.61 -20.76 -22.07
CA SER A 200 12.38 -21.21 -21.39
C SER A 200 12.68 -21.86 -20.04
N GLU A 201 13.71 -22.73 -19.97
CA GLU A 201 14.10 -23.40 -18.74
C GLU A 201 14.69 -22.40 -17.70
N PHE A 202 15.54 -21.48 -18.14
CA PHE A 202 16.03 -20.42 -17.28
C PHE A 202 14.91 -19.53 -16.74
N LEU A 203 13.96 -19.10 -17.59
CA LEU A 203 12.81 -18.30 -17.16
C LEU A 203 11.91 -19.07 -16.21
N ARG A 204 11.66 -20.35 -16.46
CA ARG A 204 10.87 -21.20 -15.57
C ARG A 204 11.49 -21.27 -14.18
N TYR A 205 12.78 -21.55 -14.08
CA TYR A 205 13.50 -21.56 -12.81
C TYR A 205 13.41 -20.21 -12.10
N SER A 206 13.65 -19.13 -12.82
CA SER A 206 13.66 -17.77 -12.33
C SER A 206 12.30 -17.31 -11.77
N LEU A 207 11.19 -17.77 -12.37
CA LEU A 207 9.83 -17.43 -11.95
C LEU A 207 9.30 -18.33 -10.82
N LEU A 208 9.73 -19.60 -10.75
CA LEU A 208 9.24 -20.56 -9.78
C LEU A 208 10.07 -20.58 -8.49
N SER A 209 11.33 -20.20 -8.57
CA SER A 209 12.23 -20.17 -7.40
C SER A 209 11.82 -19.05 -6.46
N LYS A 210 11.35 -19.43 -5.26
CA LYS A 210 11.01 -18.46 -4.21
C LYS A 210 12.30 -17.87 -3.64
N ASN A 211 12.38 -16.55 -3.56
CA ASN A 211 13.48 -15.86 -2.87
C ASN A 211 13.67 -16.43 -1.45
N ASN A 212 14.90 -16.83 -1.13
CA ASN A 212 15.32 -17.43 0.14
C ASN A 212 14.83 -18.88 0.42
N SER A 213 14.32 -19.61 -0.58
CA SER A 213 14.17 -21.05 -0.44
C SER A 213 15.52 -21.75 -0.63
N ASN A 214 15.81 -22.78 0.16
CA ASN A 214 16.95 -23.66 -0.07
C ASN A 214 16.61 -24.62 -1.22
N VAL A 215 17.54 -24.72 -2.15
CA VAL A 215 17.53 -25.67 -3.28
C VAL A 215 18.84 -26.46 -3.26
N SER A 216 18.93 -27.57 -3.99
CA SER A 216 20.22 -28.24 -4.18
C SER A 216 21.13 -27.38 -5.04
N PHE A 217 22.46 -27.43 -4.78
CA PHE A 217 23.42 -26.76 -5.64
C PHE A 217 23.32 -27.22 -7.09
N LYS A 218 22.93 -28.48 -7.33
CA LYS A 218 22.67 -29.02 -8.64
C LYS A 218 21.58 -28.24 -9.40
N GLU A 219 20.43 -28.00 -8.74
CA GLU A 219 19.32 -27.24 -9.33
C GLU A 219 19.73 -25.79 -9.68
N GLU A 220 20.49 -25.15 -8.79
CA GLU A 220 21.02 -23.81 -9.03
C GLU A 220 22.06 -23.81 -10.19
N LEU A 221 22.92 -24.83 -10.24
CA LEU A 221 23.91 -24.99 -11.30
C LEU A 221 23.26 -25.26 -12.65
N GLU A 222 22.22 -26.10 -12.73
CA GLU A 222 21.46 -26.36 -13.96
C GLU A 222 20.84 -25.04 -14.50
N ALA A 223 20.25 -24.22 -13.63
CA ALA A 223 19.71 -22.93 -14.04
C ALA A 223 20.82 -21.98 -14.58
N ILE A 224 21.98 -22.00 -13.98
CA ILE A 224 23.16 -21.24 -14.45
C ILE A 224 23.68 -21.76 -15.78
N GLN A 225 23.66 -23.06 -15.99
CA GLN A 225 24.07 -23.67 -17.28
C GLN A 225 23.15 -23.23 -18.41
N HIS A 226 21.82 -23.18 -18.20
CA HIS A 226 20.87 -22.62 -19.17
C HIS A 226 21.18 -21.15 -19.48
N TYR A 227 21.39 -20.31 -18.47
CA TYR A 227 21.79 -18.91 -18.67
C TYR A 227 23.09 -18.78 -19.44
N LEU A 228 24.11 -19.54 -19.09
CA LEU A 228 25.42 -19.52 -19.74
C LEU A 228 25.39 -20.05 -21.18
N ALA A 229 24.53 -21.04 -21.49
CA ALA A 229 24.31 -21.52 -22.85
C ALA A 229 23.75 -20.41 -23.77
N ILE A 230 22.81 -19.58 -23.26
CA ILE A 230 22.28 -18.42 -23.97
C ILE A 230 23.39 -17.39 -24.23
N GLU A 231 24.17 -17.06 -23.20
CA GLU A 231 25.27 -16.07 -23.34
C GLU A 231 26.40 -16.62 -24.24
N LYS A 232 26.69 -17.91 -24.18
CA LYS A 232 27.66 -18.58 -25.07
C LYS A 232 27.22 -18.49 -26.55
N THR A 233 25.93 -18.69 -26.82
CA THR A 233 25.38 -18.52 -28.17
C THR A 233 25.52 -17.09 -28.67
N ARG A 234 25.41 -16.09 -27.77
CA ARG A 234 25.51 -14.67 -28.07
C ARG A 234 26.96 -14.20 -28.30
N PHE A 235 27.90 -14.67 -27.46
CA PHE A 235 29.30 -14.24 -27.48
C PHE A 235 30.20 -15.18 -28.26
N GLU A 236 29.69 -16.35 -28.64
CA GLU A 236 30.38 -17.35 -29.45
C GLU A 236 31.80 -17.72 -28.93
N GLU A 237 32.84 -17.55 -29.75
CA GLU A 237 34.21 -17.85 -29.37
C GLU A 237 34.81 -16.89 -28.34
N ASN A 238 34.13 -15.75 -28.08
CA ASN A 238 34.60 -14.76 -27.13
C ASN A 238 34.28 -15.12 -25.64
N LEU A 239 33.55 -16.21 -25.36
CA LEU A 239 33.25 -16.69 -24.03
C LEU A 239 33.61 -18.16 -23.86
N ILE A 240 34.46 -18.48 -22.89
CA ILE A 240 34.84 -19.84 -22.51
C ILE A 240 34.41 -20.09 -21.10
N ILE A 241 33.72 -21.23 -20.86
CA ILE A 241 33.17 -21.59 -19.56
C ILE A 241 33.74 -22.95 -19.17
N GLU A 242 34.30 -23.03 -17.97
CA GLU A 242 34.88 -24.25 -17.40
C GLU A 242 34.17 -24.57 -16.08
N TYR A 243 33.90 -25.87 -15.88
CA TYR A 243 33.26 -26.35 -14.66
C TYR A 243 34.18 -27.39 -13.98
N ASP A 244 34.42 -27.21 -12.69
CA ASP A 244 35.17 -28.15 -11.86
C ASP A 244 34.32 -28.45 -10.60
N ILE A 245 33.31 -29.30 -10.78
CA ILE A 245 32.27 -29.54 -9.78
C ILE A 245 32.51 -30.93 -9.18
N ASN A 246 32.82 -30.99 -7.88
CA ASN A 246 32.91 -32.26 -7.21
C ASN A 246 31.50 -32.84 -6.93
N PRO A 247 31.26 -34.14 -7.21
CA PRO A 247 29.94 -34.75 -7.03
C PRO A 247 29.35 -34.59 -5.62
N ASN A 248 30.20 -34.48 -4.58
CA ASN A 248 29.75 -34.26 -3.22
C ASN A 248 29.12 -32.87 -2.98
N ALA A 249 29.34 -31.91 -3.90
CA ALA A 249 28.76 -30.57 -3.81
C ALA A 249 27.34 -30.51 -4.39
N GLU A 250 26.94 -31.42 -5.29
CA GLU A 250 25.69 -31.35 -6.02
C GLU A 250 24.44 -31.28 -5.11
N ASN A 251 24.41 -32.06 -4.05
CA ASN A 251 23.24 -32.15 -3.14
C ASN A 251 23.31 -31.13 -2.00
N PHE A 252 24.33 -30.28 -1.95
CA PHE A 252 24.45 -29.30 -0.86
C PHE A 252 23.35 -28.25 -0.95
N PRO A 253 22.65 -27.90 0.16
CA PRO A 253 21.60 -26.90 0.15
C PRO A 253 22.19 -25.49 0.05
N VAL A 254 21.79 -24.76 -0.98
CA VAL A 254 22.15 -23.37 -1.22
C VAL A 254 20.88 -22.52 -1.35
N LEU A 255 21.02 -21.19 -1.23
CA LEU A 255 19.89 -20.30 -1.51
C LEU A 255 19.61 -20.23 -3.01
N SER A 256 18.36 -20.35 -3.38
CA SER A 256 17.95 -20.16 -4.78
C SER A 256 18.38 -18.80 -5.32
N PHE A 257 18.77 -18.73 -6.59
CA PHE A 257 19.23 -17.48 -7.22
C PHE A 257 20.45 -16.83 -6.53
N LEU A 258 21.33 -17.65 -5.94
CA LEU A 258 22.55 -17.19 -5.27
C LEU A 258 23.67 -16.92 -6.29
N ILE A 259 23.83 -17.82 -7.25
CA ILE A 259 24.96 -17.83 -8.18
C ILE A 259 24.73 -16.85 -9.34
N HIS A 260 23.50 -16.73 -9.80
CA HIS A 260 23.17 -15.94 -10.99
C HIS A 260 23.68 -14.49 -10.95
N PRO A 261 23.54 -13.67 -9.89
CA PRO A 261 24.07 -12.32 -9.86
C PRO A 261 25.61 -12.25 -9.96
N ILE A 262 26.29 -13.30 -9.50
CA ILE A 262 27.76 -13.38 -9.57
C ILE A 262 28.20 -13.63 -11.00
N ILE A 263 27.55 -14.60 -11.69
CA ILE A 263 27.82 -14.91 -13.09
C ILE A 263 27.45 -13.73 -14.00
N GLU A 264 26.32 -13.08 -13.76
CA GLU A 264 25.92 -11.87 -14.50
C GLU A 264 27.00 -10.78 -14.39
N ASN A 265 27.53 -10.55 -13.18
CA ASN A 265 28.62 -9.61 -12.96
C ASN A 265 29.91 -10.05 -13.67
N ALA A 266 30.27 -11.33 -13.61
CA ALA A 266 31.45 -11.89 -14.26
C ALA A 266 31.41 -11.67 -15.77
N ILE A 267 30.26 -11.90 -16.43
CA ILE A 267 30.06 -11.64 -17.85
C ILE A 267 30.08 -10.14 -18.12
N LYS A 268 29.27 -9.37 -17.43
CA LYS A 268 29.10 -7.92 -17.68
C LYS A 268 30.42 -7.16 -17.61
N TYR A 269 31.21 -7.38 -16.56
CA TYR A 269 32.46 -6.67 -16.34
C TYR A 269 33.66 -7.38 -17.00
N GLY A 270 33.64 -8.70 -17.03
CA GLY A 270 34.67 -9.49 -17.69
C GLY A 270 34.73 -9.19 -19.21
N MET A 271 33.58 -9.07 -19.90
CA MET A 271 33.56 -8.70 -21.32
C MET A 271 34.15 -7.32 -21.62
N GLN A 272 34.17 -6.43 -20.62
CA GLN A 272 34.73 -5.08 -20.77
C GLN A 272 36.24 -5.01 -20.46
N THR A 273 36.74 -5.89 -19.58
CA THR A 273 38.09 -5.77 -18.99
C THR A 273 39.02 -6.91 -19.35
N SER A 274 38.48 -8.06 -19.76
CA SER A 274 39.25 -9.23 -20.10
C SER A 274 39.80 -9.15 -21.53
N PRO A 275 41.04 -9.60 -21.80
CA PRO A 275 41.42 -9.97 -23.15
C PRO A 275 40.51 -11.10 -23.65
N LYS A 276 40.17 -11.06 -24.95
CA LYS A 276 39.30 -12.09 -25.54
C LYS A 276 40.06 -13.38 -25.77
N PRO A 277 39.46 -14.53 -25.49
CA PRO A 277 38.13 -14.76 -24.96
C PRO A 277 38.04 -14.51 -23.42
N LEU A 278 36.87 -14.03 -22.95
CA LEU A 278 36.56 -14.05 -21.54
C LEU A 278 36.49 -15.51 -21.05
N LYS A 279 37.23 -15.83 -20.01
CA LYS A 279 37.22 -17.14 -19.37
C LYS A 279 36.49 -17.05 -18.02
N ILE A 280 35.52 -17.92 -17.80
CA ILE A 280 34.81 -18.07 -16.52
C ILE A 280 35.02 -19.51 -16.06
N LYS A 281 35.50 -19.69 -14.83
CA LYS A 281 35.64 -20.99 -14.19
C LYS A 281 34.75 -21.04 -12.92
N ILE A 282 33.99 -22.12 -12.82
CA ILE A 282 33.10 -22.39 -11.67
C ILE A 282 33.61 -23.64 -10.98
N ASP A 283 34.14 -23.49 -9.76
CA ASP A 283 34.65 -24.58 -8.94
C ASP A 283 33.75 -24.77 -7.72
N ALA A 284 33.32 -25.99 -7.41
CA ALA A 284 32.54 -26.29 -6.22
C ALA A 284 32.96 -27.63 -5.57
N ILE A 285 33.16 -27.62 -4.25
CA ILE A 285 33.54 -28.76 -3.48
C ILE A 285 32.96 -28.73 -2.06
N VAL A 286 32.72 -29.87 -1.45
CA VAL A 286 32.44 -29.99 -0.01
C VAL A 286 33.61 -30.68 0.68
N VAL A 287 34.20 -29.98 1.65
CA VAL A 287 35.29 -30.50 2.48
C VAL A 287 34.97 -30.26 3.96
N ASN A 288 35.06 -31.28 4.79
CA ASN A 288 34.82 -31.17 6.24
C ASN A 288 33.46 -30.48 6.58
N ASN A 289 32.40 -30.88 5.91
CA ASN A 289 31.05 -30.33 6.07
C ASN A 289 30.91 -28.84 5.67
N LYS A 290 31.88 -28.33 4.91
CA LYS A 290 31.92 -26.95 4.41
C LYS A 290 31.82 -26.97 2.91
N PHE A 291 30.80 -26.31 2.37
CA PHE A 291 30.64 -26.05 0.94
C PHE A 291 31.49 -24.85 0.55
N ILE A 292 32.28 -24.99 -0.49
CA ILE A 292 33.16 -23.96 -1.03
C ILE A 292 32.79 -23.80 -2.51
N LEU A 293 32.33 -22.61 -2.90
CA LEU A 293 32.07 -22.24 -4.27
C LEU A 293 33.02 -21.11 -4.65
N LYS A 294 33.73 -21.25 -5.75
CA LYS A 294 34.60 -20.24 -6.33
C LYS A 294 34.19 -19.98 -7.77
N ILE A 295 33.92 -18.74 -8.10
CA ILE A 295 33.60 -18.28 -9.44
C ILE A 295 34.70 -17.30 -9.83
N ASN A 296 35.49 -17.67 -10.82
CA ASN A 296 36.62 -16.89 -11.30
C ASN A 296 36.34 -16.44 -12.73
N ASN A 297 36.54 -15.16 -13.01
CA ASN A 297 36.57 -14.64 -14.38
C ASN A 297 37.89 -13.93 -14.70
N SER A 298 38.34 -14.05 -15.92
CA SER A 298 39.42 -13.21 -16.44
C SER A 298 38.99 -11.75 -16.55
N GLY A 299 39.96 -10.81 -16.46
CA GLY A 299 39.73 -9.37 -16.51
C GLY A 299 39.96 -8.70 -15.14
N ARG A 300 39.80 -7.40 -15.12
CA ARG A 300 40.10 -6.59 -13.94
C ARG A 300 38.86 -6.17 -13.19
N TRP A 301 39.04 -5.98 -11.87
CA TRP A 301 38.02 -5.33 -11.07
C TRP A 301 37.87 -3.85 -11.43
N ILE A 302 36.67 -3.39 -11.70
CA ILE A 302 36.37 -1.96 -11.94
C ILE A 302 36.00 -1.34 -10.60
N GLU A 303 36.84 -0.43 -10.11
CA GLU A 303 36.48 0.42 -8.96
C GLU A 303 35.51 1.52 -9.44
N ARG A 304 34.41 1.65 -8.74
CA ARG A 304 33.45 2.70 -9.04
C ARG A 304 33.82 3.97 -8.29
N ASN A 305 34.06 5.05 -9.02
CA ASN A 305 34.08 6.39 -8.42
C ASN A 305 32.66 6.77 -8.02
N SER A 306 32.49 7.24 -6.81
CA SER A 306 31.20 7.63 -6.18
C SER A 306 30.43 8.73 -6.94
N ASP A 307 31.04 9.37 -7.94
CA ASP A 307 30.51 10.58 -8.59
C ASP A 307 29.78 10.32 -9.92
N SER A 308 29.68 9.07 -10.41
CA SER A 308 28.95 8.79 -11.65
C SER A 308 27.55 8.24 -11.37
N PHE A 309 26.59 9.13 -11.22
CA PHE A 309 25.15 8.83 -11.05
C PHE A 309 24.45 8.25 -12.29
N ASN A 310 25.18 8.04 -13.40
CA ASN A 310 24.62 7.64 -14.70
C ASN A 310 25.29 6.39 -15.27
N ALA A 311 25.10 5.23 -14.62
CA ALA A 311 25.35 3.97 -15.33
C ALA A 311 24.34 2.92 -14.87
N ASN A 312 23.65 2.28 -15.80
CA ASN A 312 22.65 1.23 -15.66
C ASN A 312 23.14 0.01 -14.87
N GLY A 313 23.27 0.13 -13.57
CA GLY A 313 23.67 -0.96 -12.68
C GLY A 313 23.97 -0.44 -11.28
N THR A 314 23.08 -0.67 -10.34
CA THR A 314 23.09 -0.11 -8.99
C THR A 314 24.19 -0.62 -8.06
N GLY A 315 25.17 -1.43 -8.50
CA GLY A 315 26.24 -1.98 -7.65
C GLY A 315 25.77 -2.90 -6.51
N THR A 316 24.48 -3.12 -6.41
CA THR A 316 23.82 -3.82 -5.30
C THR A 316 23.79 -5.35 -5.46
N GLY A 317 24.18 -5.88 -6.63
CA GLY A 317 24.07 -7.32 -6.91
C GLY A 317 24.88 -8.18 -5.95
N LEU A 318 26.19 -7.94 -5.86
CA LEU A 318 27.08 -8.71 -4.95
C LEU A 318 26.83 -8.40 -3.46
N GLU A 319 26.50 -7.17 -3.13
CA GLU A 319 26.10 -6.79 -1.77
C GLU A 319 24.80 -7.47 -1.34
N ASN A 320 23.85 -7.61 -2.25
CA ASN A 320 22.62 -8.36 -2.02
C ASN A 320 22.90 -9.86 -1.82
N VAL A 321 23.82 -10.44 -2.60
CA VAL A 321 24.26 -11.84 -2.41
C VAL A 321 24.85 -12.02 -1.00
N LYS A 322 25.76 -11.14 -0.60
CA LYS A 322 26.38 -11.18 0.74
C LYS A 322 25.32 -11.12 1.84
N ARG A 323 24.41 -10.15 1.79
CA ARG A 323 23.32 -9.97 2.77
C ARG A 323 22.38 -11.18 2.81
N ARG A 324 22.06 -11.77 1.66
CA ARG A 324 21.23 -12.97 1.58
C ARG A 324 21.93 -14.18 2.22
N LEU A 325 23.23 -14.34 1.99
CA LEU A 325 24.04 -15.38 2.64
C LEU A 325 24.06 -15.21 4.17
N GLU A 326 24.31 -14.00 4.66
CA GLU A 326 24.32 -13.69 6.08
C GLU A 326 22.95 -13.98 6.75
N ASN A 327 21.85 -13.70 6.05
CA ASN A 327 20.49 -13.95 6.53
C ASN A 327 20.11 -15.45 6.46
N GLY A 328 20.49 -16.13 5.39
CA GLY A 328 20.16 -17.55 5.19
C GLY A 328 21.02 -18.51 5.99
N PHE A 329 22.28 -18.14 6.25
CA PHE A 329 23.27 -18.94 7.01
C PHE A 329 23.97 -18.06 8.07
N PRO A 330 23.26 -17.63 9.14
CA PRO A 330 23.82 -16.72 10.15
C PRO A 330 25.07 -17.34 10.83
N ASN A 331 26.18 -16.59 10.82
CA ASN A 331 27.48 -16.99 11.36
C ASN A 331 28.09 -18.26 10.73
N LYS A 332 27.49 -18.81 9.68
CA LYS A 332 27.93 -20.06 9.01
C LYS A 332 28.31 -19.81 7.54
N SER A 333 28.32 -18.58 7.09
CA SER A 333 28.69 -18.22 5.72
C SER A 333 29.79 -17.17 5.68
N LYS A 334 30.64 -17.27 4.65
CA LYS A 334 31.63 -16.25 4.32
C LYS A 334 31.49 -15.90 2.84
N PHE A 335 31.62 -14.61 2.55
CA PHE A 335 31.61 -14.08 1.19
C PHE A 335 32.78 -13.11 1.05
N PHE A 336 33.69 -13.37 0.12
CA PHE A 336 34.81 -12.49 -0.15
C PHE A 336 35.17 -12.49 -1.63
N ILE A 337 35.83 -11.42 -2.07
CA ILE A 337 36.22 -11.17 -3.47
C ILE A 337 37.73 -10.98 -3.51
N ASP A 338 38.40 -11.83 -4.26
CA ASP A 338 39.82 -11.69 -4.56
C ASP A 338 39.99 -10.93 -5.88
N LYS A 339 40.76 -9.88 -5.83
CA LYS A 339 41.00 -8.98 -6.95
C LYS A 339 42.48 -9.08 -7.35
N ASN A 340 42.74 -9.67 -8.50
CA ASN A 340 44.06 -9.70 -9.08
C ASN A 340 44.11 -8.81 -10.35
N ASP A 341 45.29 -8.53 -10.84
CA ASP A 341 45.44 -7.67 -12.00
C ASP A 341 44.77 -8.21 -13.28
N ASP A 342 44.67 -9.53 -13.43
CA ASP A 342 44.14 -10.20 -14.62
C ASP A 342 42.92 -11.10 -14.34
N SER A 343 42.45 -11.19 -13.09
CA SER A 343 41.30 -12.03 -12.74
C SER A 343 40.56 -11.54 -11.49
N VAL A 344 39.29 -11.86 -11.42
CA VAL A 344 38.44 -11.60 -10.28
C VAL A 344 37.84 -12.92 -9.84
N SER A 345 37.94 -13.25 -8.54
CA SER A 345 37.34 -14.45 -7.95
C SER A 345 36.35 -14.07 -6.87
N VAL A 346 35.13 -14.56 -6.99
CA VAL A 346 34.12 -14.49 -5.92
C VAL A 346 34.08 -15.83 -5.22
N ASN A 347 34.24 -15.81 -3.90
CA ASN A 347 34.34 -17.00 -3.06
C ASN A 347 33.17 -16.99 -2.07
N ILE A 348 32.49 -18.12 -1.98
CA ILE A 348 31.41 -18.39 -1.02
C ILE A 348 31.77 -19.64 -0.24
N GLU A 349 31.70 -19.58 1.08
CA GLU A 349 31.84 -20.69 1.99
C GLU A 349 30.60 -20.79 2.87
N ILE A 350 30.03 -22.01 2.98
CA ILE A 350 28.84 -22.28 3.83
C ILE A 350 29.15 -23.50 4.69
N GLU A 351 28.94 -23.39 6.00
CA GLU A 351 29.05 -24.47 6.96
C GLU A 351 27.66 -24.94 7.40
N ILE A 352 27.43 -26.25 7.49
CA ILE A 352 26.17 -26.84 8.01
C ILE A 352 26.31 -27.23 9.48
#